data_a794b0971577f15d69242f3ffa57dab7
#
_entry.id   a794b0971577f15d69242f3ffa57dab7
#
_cell.length_a   1.000
_cell.length_b   1.000
_cell.length_c   1.000
_cell.angle_alpha   90.00
_cell.angle_beta   90.00
_cell.angle_gamma   90.00
#
_symmetry.space_group_name_H-M   'P 1'
#
loop_
_entity.id
_entity.type
_entity.pdbx_description
1 polymer ?
#
loop_
_entity_poly.entity_id
_entity_poly.type
_entity_poly.pdbx_seq_one_letter_code
_entity_poly.pdbx_strand_id
1 'polypeptide(L)'
;FEEAAEQYSITGGVPKYMEFFSDGQPLYEQIKENVLSKNGFLYEEPNFLLTDEVQVPTNYFSIIKVIADGNHKLGTIAGILGLETSALTPYLKTLSELGFIEKQVPVTEKNAEKTRKGLYFISDNFLRFWFRYVYPYKGELELDNTQISLDELDKDFKEKFVAFAYEDICKEIFARLCSDKAIDFTPSKIGSYWLNDKSGNTQIDVMAVDTVNKRLFAGECKYHNQPIDADVYFELVKKVDNSSEIKSAFKGYTVIYGVFSKSGFTSRMTDINNSNPNLFLINETSIV
;
A
#
# COMPACT_ATOMS: atom_id res chain seq x y z
N PHE A 1 3.53 7.77 -16.27
CA PHE A 1 3.28 7.56 -14.84
C PHE A 1 2.52 6.26 -14.59
N GLU A 2 1.36 6.04 -15.25
CA GLU A 2 0.52 4.86 -15.02
C GLU A 2 1.30 3.55 -15.22
N GLU A 3 1.98 3.39 -16.35
CA GLU A 3 2.78 2.21 -16.65
C GLU A 3 3.89 1.97 -15.61
N ALA A 4 4.58 3.04 -15.19
CA ALA A 4 5.60 2.96 -14.16
C ALA A 4 5.02 2.55 -12.80
N ALA A 5 3.83 3.04 -12.43
CA ALA A 5 3.15 2.66 -11.20
C ALA A 5 2.69 1.19 -11.23
N GLU A 6 2.17 0.72 -12.38
CA GLU A 6 1.80 -0.67 -12.61
C GLU A 6 3.02 -1.59 -12.49
N GLN A 7 4.12 -1.26 -13.17
CA GLN A 7 5.37 -2.02 -13.12
C GLN A 7 5.97 -2.02 -11.70
N TYR A 8 6.00 -0.86 -11.04
CA TYR A 8 6.46 -0.76 -9.65
C TYR A 8 5.61 -1.59 -8.69
N SER A 9 4.30 -1.66 -8.89
CA SER A 9 3.41 -2.47 -8.05
C SER A 9 3.76 -3.97 -8.09
N ILE A 10 4.40 -4.43 -9.17
CA ILE A 10 4.85 -5.81 -9.34
C ILE A 10 6.30 -5.97 -8.86
N THR A 11 7.21 -5.10 -9.33
CA THR A 11 8.65 -5.28 -9.16
C THR A 11 9.21 -4.68 -7.87
N GLY A 12 8.45 -3.77 -7.22
CA GLY A 12 8.93 -3.02 -6.06
C GLY A 12 10.12 -2.10 -6.38
N GLY A 13 10.42 -1.86 -7.66
CA GLY A 13 11.61 -1.11 -8.09
C GLY A 13 12.91 -1.89 -7.92
N VAL A 14 12.86 -3.20 -7.66
CA VAL A 14 14.06 -4.05 -7.58
C VAL A 14 14.72 -4.14 -8.95
N PRO A 15 15.97 -3.64 -9.13
CA PRO A 15 16.60 -3.54 -10.45
C PRO A 15 16.63 -4.88 -11.20
N LYS A 16 16.89 -5.99 -10.47
CA LYS A 16 16.91 -7.32 -11.08
C LYS A 16 15.56 -7.73 -11.66
N TYR A 17 14.47 -7.41 -10.99
CA TYR A 17 13.13 -7.72 -11.51
C TYR A 17 12.77 -6.83 -12.68
N MET A 18 13.16 -5.55 -12.65
CA MET A 18 12.91 -4.61 -13.73
C MET A 18 13.58 -5.02 -15.06
N GLU A 19 14.69 -5.78 -15.02
CA GLU A 19 15.33 -6.31 -16.24
C GLU A 19 14.41 -7.22 -17.07
N PHE A 20 13.38 -7.81 -16.46
CA PHE A 20 12.39 -8.67 -17.11
C PHE A 20 11.18 -7.93 -17.65
N PHE A 21 11.12 -6.61 -17.43
CA PHE A 21 10.03 -5.75 -17.88
C PHE A 21 10.61 -4.63 -18.76
N SER A 22 10.61 -4.88 -20.08
CA SER A 22 11.18 -3.96 -21.07
C SER A 22 10.14 -3.00 -21.62
N ASP A 23 10.59 -1.80 -22.00
CA ASP A 23 9.75 -0.83 -22.67
C ASP A 23 9.25 -1.35 -24.03
N GLY A 24 8.00 -1.01 -24.35
CA GLY A 24 7.41 -1.30 -25.66
C GLY A 24 6.75 -2.67 -25.82
N GLN A 25 6.78 -3.52 -24.82
CA GLN A 25 5.96 -4.75 -24.78
C GLN A 25 4.77 -4.57 -23.83
N PRO A 26 3.58 -5.10 -24.15
CA PRO A 26 2.44 -5.06 -23.25
C PRO A 26 2.77 -5.70 -21.90
N LEU A 27 2.43 -5.04 -20.79
CA LEU A 27 2.74 -5.50 -19.44
C LEU A 27 2.23 -6.93 -19.16
N TYR A 28 1.03 -7.24 -19.63
CA TYR A 28 0.42 -8.56 -19.42
C TYR A 28 1.18 -9.70 -20.13
N GLU A 29 1.75 -9.44 -21.31
CA GLU A 29 2.58 -10.44 -22.00
C GLU A 29 3.89 -10.66 -21.21
N GLN A 30 4.49 -9.61 -20.67
CA GLN A 30 5.68 -9.73 -19.85
C GLN A 30 5.40 -10.46 -18.53
N ILE A 31 4.26 -10.21 -17.89
CA ILE A 31 3.80 -10.96 -16.70
C ILE A 31 3.65 -12.44 -17.06
N LYS A 32 2.97 -12.74 -18.19
CA LYS A 32 2.75 -14.11 -18.64
C LYS A 32 4.05 -14.87 -18.87
N GLU A 33 5.00 -14.25 -19.56
CA GLU A 33 6.28 -14.88 -19.92
C GLU A 33 7.21 -15.04 -18.72
N ASN A 34 7.35 -13.99 -17.89
CA ASN A 34 8.38 -13.96 -16.86
C ASN A 34 7.90 -14.45 -15.49
N VAL A 35 6.58 -14.32 -15.20
CA VAL A 35 6.04 -14.58 -13.86
C VAL A 35 5.07 -15.75 -13.81
N LEU A 36 4.19 -15.90 -14.82
CA LEU A 36 3.17 -16.96 -14.82
C LEU A 36 3.64 -18.25 -15.52
N SER A 37 4.60 -18.15 -16.43
CA SER A 37 5.20 -19.33 -17.07
C SER A 37 6.10 -20.07 -16.11
N LYS A 38 5.95 -21.39 -15.99
CA LYS A 38 6.85 -22.25 -15.18
C LYS A 38 8.32 -22.19 -15.62
N ASN A 39 8.60 -21.73 -16.84
CA ASN A 39 9.94 -21.50 -17.36
C ASN A 39 10.38 -20.04 -17.18
N GLY A 40 9.52 -19.17 -16.69
CA GLY A 40 9.82 -17.77 -16.41
C GLY A 40 10.78 -17.63 -15.22
N PHE A 41 11.70 -16.69 -15.32
CA PHE A 41 12.73 -16.50 -14.29
C PHE A 41 12.13 -16.19 -12.91
N LEU A 42 11.04 -15.44 -12.88
CA LEU A 42 10.42 -14.99 -11.64
C LEU A 42 9.36 -15.97 -11.09
N TYR A 43 9.07 -17.06 -11.79
CA TYR A 43 8.03 -18.01 -11.38
C TYR A 43 8.29 -18.65 -10.01
N GLU A 44 9.53 -19.09 -9.75
CA GLU A 44 9.94 -19.71 -8.48
C GLU A 44 10.74 -18.78 -7.55
N GLU A 45 10.86 -17.51 -7.88
CA GLU A 45 11.67 -16.54 -7.14
C GLU A 45 11.34 -16.49 -5.63
N PRO A 46 10.06 -16.46 -5.19
CA PRO A 46 9.75 -16.44 -3.76
C PRO A 46 10.21 -17.70 -3.02
N ASN A 47 10.23 -18.85 -3.68
CA ASN A 47 10.76 -20.07 -3.07
C ASN A 47 12.27 -20.00 -2.88
N PHE A 48 13.02 -19.45 -3.85
CA PHE A 48 14.45 -19.24 -3.74
C PHE A 48 14.76 -18.22 -2.62
N LEU A 49 14.11 -17.07 -2.61
CA LEU A 49 14.30 -16.04 -1.59
C LEU A 49 14.09 -16.59 -0.17
N LEU A 50 13.00 -17.33 0.06
CA LEU A 50 12.73 -17.87 1.39
C LEU A 50 13.68 -19.02 1.76
N THR A 51 14.08 -19.87 0.79
CA THR A 51 14.97 -21.01 1.07
C THR A 51 16.38 -20.55 1.43
N ASP A 52 16.87 -19.49 0.81
CA ASP A 52 18.20 -18.96 1.07
C ASP A 52 18.30 -18.23 2.42
N GLU A 53 17.18 -17.63 2.88
CA GLU A 53 17.19 -16.75 4.05
C GLU A 53 16.78 -17.44 5.36
N VAL A 54 16.02 -18.56 5.30
CA VAL A 54 15.49 -19.18 6.52
C VAL A 54 15.65 -20.69 6.56
N GLN A 55 15.84 -21.25 7.79
CA GLN A 55 16.09 -22.67 8.00
C GLN A 55 14.87 -23.57 7.72
N VAL A 56 13.66 -23.09 7.96
CA VAL A 56 12.39 -23.84 7.77
C VAL A 56 11.44 -23.00 6.94
N PRO A 57 11.61 -22.94 5.61
CA PRO A 57 10.84 -22.06 4.72
C PRO A 57 9.34 -22.24 4.80
N THR A 58 8.86 -23.47 5.03
CA THR A 58 7.43 -23.82 5.05
C THR A 58 6.61 -22.98 6.04
N ASN A 59 7.15 -22.74 7.24
CA ASN A 59 6.46 -21.94 8.25
C ASN A 59 6.32 -20.48 7.82
N TYR A 60 7.40 -19.91 7.28
CA TYR A 60 7.43 -18.53 6.80
C TYR A 60 6.49 -18.34 5.61
N PHE A 61 6.50 -19.31 4.69
CA PHE A 61 5.61 -19.33 3.53
C PHE A 61 4.13 -19.31 3.95
N SER A 62 3.76 -20.15 4.93
CA SER A 62 2.40 -20.21 5.46
C SER A 62 1.98 -18.89 6.10
N ILE A 63 2.88 -18.20 6.80
CA ILE A 63 2.61 -16.90 7.42
C ILE A 63 2.38 -15.84 6.34
N ILE A 64 3.27 -15.75 5.34
CA ILE A 64 3.13 -14.79 4.24
C ILE A 64 1.81 -15.03 3.49
N LYS A 65 1.46 -16.31 3.22
CA LYS A 65 0.19 -16.66 2.59
C LYS A 65 -1.01 -16.14 3.38
N VAL A 66 -1.06 -16.37 4.68
CA VAL A 66 -2.16 -15.89 5.52
C VAL A 66 -2.28 -14.37 5.50
N ILE A 67 -1.15 -13.64 5.45
CA ILE A 67 -1.12 -12.18 5.31
C ILE A 67 -1.62 -11.77 3.91
N ALA A 68 -1.17 -12.46 2.86
CA ALA A 68 -1.61 -12.23 1.47
C ALA A 68 -3.11 -12.42 1.29
N ASP A 69 -3.70 -13.36 2.03
CA ASP A 69 -5.15 -13.62 2.06
C ASP A 69 -5.94 -12.52 2.83
N GLY A 70 -5.30 -11.40 3.21
CA GLY A 70 -5.95 -10.24 3.85
C GLY A 70 -6.03 -10.31 5.38
N ASN A 71 -5.32 -11.22 6.02
CA ASN A 71 -5.30 -11.35 7.48
C ASN A 71 -4.11 -10.61 8.08
N HIS A 72 -4.34 -9.41 8.58
CA HIS A 72 -3.26 -8.50 9.01
C HIS A 72 -3.06 -8.44 10.53
N LYS A 73 -4.03 -8.90 11.34
CA LYS A 73 -3.93 -8.85 12.82
C LYS A 73 -3.15 -10.03 13.37
N LEU A 74 -2.21 -9.79 14.28
CA LEU A 74 -1.41 -10.82 14.94
C LEU A 74 -2.25 -12.00 15.45
N GLY A 75 -3.33 -11.72 16.17
CA GLY A 75 -4.20 -12.76 16.74
C GLY A 75 -4.96 -13.55 15.66
N THR A 76 -5.35 -12.92 14.55
CA THR A 76 -6.01 -13.58 13.42
C THR A 76 -5.05 -14.52 12.70
N ILE A 77 -3.82 -14.04 12.41
CA ILE A 77 -2.78 -14.84 11.76
C ILE A 77 -2.46 -16.07 12.64
N ALA A 78 -2.24 -15.87 13.94
CA ALA A 78 -1.96 -16.94 14.89
C ALA A 78 -3.09 -17.98 14.94
N GLY A 79 -4.35 -17.53 15.02
CA GLY A 79 -5.53 -18.39 15.04
C GLY A 79 -5.69 -19.25 13.78
N ILE A 80 -5.46 -18.68 12.58
CA ILE A 80 -5.52 -19.43 11.31
C ILE A 80 -4.42 -20.49 11.24
N LEU A 81 -3.22 -20.17 11.72
CA LEU A 81 -2.08 -21.08 11.71
C LEU A 81 -2.11 -22.11 12.87
N GLY A 82 -3.07 -22.01 13.80
CA GLY A 82 -3.12 -22.86 14.99
C GLY A 82 -1.95 -22.62 15.95
N LEU A 83 -1.40 -21.43 15.99
CA LEU A 83 -0.25 -21.05 16.82
C LEU A 83 -0.65 -20.10 17.94
N GLU A 84 0.09 -20.15 19.05
CA GLU A 84 0.05 -19.07 20.04
C GLU A 84 0.76 -17.81 19.48
N THR A 85 0.27 -16.63 19.85
CA THR A 85 0.87 -15.36 19.38
C THR A 85 2.33 -15.21 19.78
N SER A 86 2.73 -15.78 20.92
CA SER A 86 4.13 -15.82 21.39
C SER A 86 5.02 -16.65 20.48
N ALA A 87 4.52 -17.76 19.94
CA ALA A 87 5.25 -18.61 19.00
C ALA A 87 5.34 -17.98 17.59
N LEU A 88 4.32 -17.22 17.18
CA LEU A 88 4.31 -16.52 15.87
C LEU A 88 5.25 -15.31 15.84
N THR A 89 5.37 -14.59 16.95
CA THR A 89 6.12 -13.31 17.01
C THR A 89 7.57 -13.39 16.50
N PRO A 90 8.39 -14.41 16.82
CA PRO A 90 9.74 -14.56 16.27
C PRO A 90 9.77 -14.66 14.74
N TYR A 91 8.83 -15.40 14.14
CA TYR A 91 8.73 -15.53 12.68
C TYR A 91 8.40 -14.19 12.01
N LEU A 92 7.42 -13.45 12.56
CA LEU A 92 7.08 -12.12 12.05
C LEU A 92 8.25 -11.14 12.19
N LYS A 93 9.03 -11.23 13.27
CA LYS A 93 10.23 -10.43 13.45
C LYS A 93 11.25 -10.72 12.37
N THR A 94 11.58 -11.99 12.13
CA THR A 94 12.51 -12.40 11.06
C THR A 94 12.02 -11.93 9.69
N LEU A 95 10.75 -12.14 9.34
CA LEU A 95 10.19 -11.67 8.07
C LEU A 95 10.27 -10.15 7.92
N SER A 96 10.10 -9.41 9.02
CA SER A 96 10.25 -7.94 9.00
C SER A 96 11.69 -7.50 8.86
N GLU A 97 12.64 -8.19 9.50
CA GLU A 97 14.08 -7.93 9.38
C GLU A 97 14.61 -8.22 7.97
N LEU A 98 14.03 -9.22 7.29
CA LEU A 98 14.31 -9.55 5.89
C LEU A 98 13.60 -8.62 4.89
N GLY A 99 12.70 -7.76 5.35
CA GLY A 99 11.96 -6.82 4.49
C GLY A 99 10.82 -7.47 3.69
N PHE A 100 10.39 -8.69 4.03
CA PHE A 100 9.27 -9.36 3.35
C PHE A 100 7.92 -8.88 3.83
N ILE A 101 7.83 -8.52 5.10
CA ILE A 101 6.64 -7.93 5.70
C ILE A 101 7.02 -6.70 6.52
N GLU A 102 6.04 -5.86 6.77
CA GLU A 102 6.16 -4.74 7.70
C GLU A 102 4.99 -4.72 8.69
N LYS A 103 5.27 -4.20 9.89
CA LYS A 103 4.23 -3.89 10.87
C LYS A 103 3.87 -2.43 10.75
N GLN A 104 2.77 -2.14 10.09
CA GLN A 104 2.21 -0.78 10.04
C GLN A 104 1.44 -0.47 11.33
N VAL A 105 1.51 0.78 11.77
CA VAL A 105 0.76 1.29 12.92
C VAL A 105 0.17 2.65 12.57
N PRO A 106 -1.02 3.01 13.09
CA PRO A 106 -1.60 4.33 12.84
C PRO A 106 -0.63 5.45 13.22
N VAL A 107 -0.61 6.52 12.43
CA VAL A 107 0.26 7.69 12.70
C VAL A 107 0.01 8.30 14.09
N THR A 108 -1.19 8.16 14.63
CA THR A 108 -1.58 8.60 15.97
C THR A 108 -0.87 7.86 17.10
N GLU A 109 -0.33 6.66 16.83
CA GLU A 109 0.32 5.85 17.85
C GLU A 109 1.69 6.42 18.26
N LYS A 110 1.84 6.65 19.57
CA LYS A 110 3.09 7.19 20.13
C LYS A 110 4.19 6.14 20.26
N ASN A 111 3.83 4.88 20.47
CA ASN A 111 4.77 3.78 20.64
C ASN A 111 4.40 2.61 19.70
N ALA A 112 5.05 2.58 18.54
CA ALA A 112 4.82 1.59 17.51
C ALA A 112 5.10 0.14 17.95
N GLU A 113 6.09 -0.05 18.85
CA GLU A 113 6.49 -1.38 19.29
C GLU A 113 5.46 -2.02 20.23
N LYS A 114 4.88 -1.20 21.14
CA LYS A 114 3.99 -1.69 22.20
C LYS A 114 2.51 -1.66 21.82
N THR A 115 2.15 -1.07 20.69
CA THR A 115 0.75 -0.96 20.29
C THR A 115 0.17 -2.31 19.86
N ARG A 116 -1.10 -2.56 20.23
CA ARG A 116 -1.91 -3.68 19.73
C ARG A 116 -2.66 -3.36 18.44
N LYS A 117 -2.58 -2.11 17.95
CA LYS A 117 -3.23 -1.67 16.71
C LYS A 117 -2.40 -1.96 15.45
N GLY A 118 -1.20 -2.54 15.60
CA GLY A 118 -0.35 -2.88 14.48
C GLY A 118 -0.96 -3.96 13.58
N LEU A 119 -0.83 -3.75 12.29
CA LEU A 119 -1.22 -4.68 11.23
C LEU A 119 0.03 -5.10 10.45
N TYR A 120 0.08 -6.36 10.04
CA TYR A 120 1.18 -6.89 9.24
C TYR A 120 0.80 -6.94 7.77
N PHE A 121 1.63 -6.34 6.92
CA PHE A 121 1.47 -6.31 5.47
C PHE A 121 2.69 -6.90 4.79
N ILE A 122 2.54 -7.42 3.58
CA ILE A 122 3.68 -7.77 2.73
C ILE A 122 4.23 -6.47 2.18
N SER A 123 5.48 -6.15 2.53
CA SER A 123 6.20 -4.96 2.08
C SER A 123 6.86 -5.16 0.71
N ASP A 124 7.26 -6.39 0.40
CA ASP A 124 7.81 -6.74 -0.91
C ASP A 124 6.67 -6.83 -1.95
N ASN A 125 6.69 -5.97 -2.95
CA ASN A 125 5.67 -5.89 -3.98
C ASN A 125 5.62 -7.16 -4.84
N PHE A 126 6.78 -7.77 -5.13
CA PHE A 126 6.82 -8.98 -5.93
C PHE A 126 6.23 -10.17 -5.17
N LEU A 127 6.57 -10.34 -3.90
CA LEU A 127 5.93 -11.35 -3.05
C LEU A 127 4.42 -11.15 -2.98
N ARG A 128 3.96 -9.91 -2.82
CA ARG A 128 2.53 -9.59 -2.81
C ARG A 128 1.84 -9.98 -4.11
N PHE A 129 2.46 -9.66 -5.27
CA PHE A 129 1.98 -10.05 -6.60
C PHE A 129 1.91 -11.57 -6.74
N TRP A 130 3.00 -12.25 -6.40
CA TRP A 130 3.13 -13.68 -6.55
C TRP A 130 2.14 -14.48 -5.71
N PHE A 131 1.97 -14.11 -4.43
CA PHE A 131 1.01 -14.76 -3.55
C PHE A 131 -0.45 -14.53 -3.96
N ARG A 132 -0.74 -13.47 -4.70
CA ARG A 132 -2.08 -13.19 -5.19
C ARG A 132 -2.39 -13.84 -6.53
N TYR A 133 -1.48 -13.77 -7.49
CA TYR A 133 -1.75 -14.13 -8.89
C TYR A 133 -1.01 -15.38 -9.39
N VAL A 134 -0.02 -15.87 -8.66
CA VAL A 134 0.74 -17.09 -9.02
C VAL A 134 0.40 -18.23 -8.08
N TYR A 135 0.61 -18.04 -6.79
CA TYR A 135 0.51 -19.11 -5.81
C TYR A 135 -0.84 -19.84 -5.79
N PRO A 136 -2.00 -19.16 -5.81
CA PRO A 136 -3.30 -19.83 -5.79
C PRO A 136 -3.56 -20.71 -7.02
N TYR A 137 -2.88 -20.40 -8.14
CA TYR A 137 -3.07 -21.04 -9.44
C TYR A 137 -1.91 -21.91 -9.87
N LYS A 138 -0.99 -22.24 -8.95
CA LYS A 138 0.22 -23.01 -9.28
C LYS A 138 -0.08 -24.33 -9.99
N GLY A 139 -1.13 -25.04 -9.57
CA GLY A 139 -1.53 -26.29 -10.22
C GLY A 139 -1.85 -26.15 -11.70
N GLU A 140 -2.55 -25.09 -12.06
CA GLU A 140 -2.92 -24.79 -13.44
C GLU A 140 -1.73 -24.27 -14.25
N LEU A 141 -0.91 -23.43 -13.62
CA LEU A 141 0.30 -22.89 -14.24
C LEU A 141 1.33 -24.00 -14.57
N GLU A 142 1.46 -25.02 -13.73
CA GLU A 142 2.28 -26.21 -14.02
C GLU A 142 1.78 -26.99 -15.28
N LEU A 143 0.50 -26.88 -15.58
CA LEU A 143 -0.12 -27.43 -16.79
C LEU A 143 -0.11 -26.44 -17.98
N ASP A 144 0.68 -25.38 -17.91
CA ASP A 144 0.79 -24.30 -18.90
C ASP A 144 -0.52 -23.50 -19.11
N ASN A 145 -1.48 -23.58 -18.19
CA ASN A 145 -2.73 -22.81 -18.22
C ASN A 145 -2.55 -21.46 -17.52
N THR A 146 -1.92 -20.49 -18.19
CA THR A 146 -1.71 -19.15 -17.68
C THR A 146 -2.97 -18.27 -17.72
N GLN A 147 -3.99 -18.66 -18.49
CA GLN A 147 -5.19 -17.85 -18.70
C GLN A 147 -5.95 -17.59 -17.40
N ILE A 148 -6.00 -18.56 -16.50
CA ILE A 148 -6.69 -18.42 -15.22
C ILE A 148 -6.13 -17.26 -14.37
N SER A 149 -4.82 -17.10 -14.34
CA SER A 149 -4.17 -15.98 -13.61
C SER A 149 -4.36 -14.65 -14.35
N LEU A 150 -4.36 -14.65 -15.68
CA LEU A 150 -4.65 -13.46 -16.48
C LEU A 150 -6.09 -12.99 -16.28
N ASP A 151 -7.05 -13.90 -16.20
CA ASP A 151 -8.45 -13.57 -15.91
C ASP A 151 -8.63 -12.96 -14.50
N GLU A 152 -7.82 -13.38 -13.53
CA GLU A 152 -7.82 -12.75 -12.20
C GLU A 152 -7.14 -11.36 -12.18
N LEU A 153 -6.07 -11.19 -12.96
CA LEU A 153 -5.46 -9.87 -13.17
C LEU A 153 -6.46 -8.90 -13.78
N ASP A 154 -7.21 -9.32 -14.81
CA ASP A 154 -8.21 -8.47 -15.46
C ASP A 154 -9.31 -7.98 -14.51
N LYS A 155 -9.64 -8.77 -13.47
CA LYS A 155 -10.71 -8.42 -12.52
C LYS A 155 -10.33 -7.28 -11.57
N ASP A 156 -9.09 -7.21 -11.11
CA ASP A 156 -8.77 -6.33 -10.00
C ASP A 156 -7.34 -5.78 -9.93
N PHE A 157 -6.49 -6.07 -10.91
CA PHE A 157 -5.11 -5.63 -10.88
C PHE A 157 -4.98 -4.12 -10.72
N LYS A 158 -5.62 -3.33 -11.60
CA LYS A 158 -5.54 -1.87 -11.54
C LYS A 158 -6.29 -1.30 -10.33
N GLU A 159 -7.53 -1.74 -10.14
CA GLU A 159 -8.45 -1.13 -9.18
C GLU A 159 -8.16 -1.46 -7.72
N LYS A 160 -7.49 -2.59 -7.46
CA LYS A 160 -7.17 -3.04 -6.10
C LYS A 160 -5.68 -3.21 -5.88
N PHE A 161 -4.99 -3.96 -6.74
CA PHE A 161 -3.59 -4.31 -6.50
C PHE A 161 -2.66 -3.10 -6.70
N VAL A 162 -2.77 -2.42 -7.85
CA VAL A 162 -1.99 -1.20 -8.13
C VAL A 162 -2.45 -0.07 -7.23
N ALA A 163 -3.77 0.08 -6.99
CA ALA A 163 -4.31 1.10 -6.10
C ALA A 163 -3.71 1.02 -4.68
N PHE A 164 -3.49 -0.19 -4.16
CA PHE A 164 -2.81 -0.36 -2.86
C PHE A 164 -1.35 0.11 -2.89
N ALA A 165 -0.59 -0.24 -3.94
CA ALA A 165 0.78 0.27 -4.11
C ALA A 165 0.82 1.79 -4.32
N TYR A 166 -0.22 2.34 -4.94
CA TYR A 166 -0.35 3.77 -5.16
C TYR A 166 -0.43 4.58 -3.86
N GLU A 167 -1.00 4.02 -2.79
CA GLU A 167 -0.99 4.69 -1.48
C GLU A 167 0.44 4.92 -0.96
N ASP A 168 1.35 3.96 -1.17
CA ASP A 168 2.75 4.10 -0.77
C ASP A 168 3.49 5.09 -1.69
N ILE A 169 3.23 5.02 -2.99
CA ILE A 169 3.73 6.01 -3.96
C ILE A 169 3.27 7.43 -3.56
N CYS A 170 2.02 7.62 -3.15
CA CYS A 170 1.51 8.92 -2.71
C CYS A 170 2.20 9.44 -1.44
N LYS A 171 2.55 8.56 -0.50
CA LYS A 171 3.34 8.94 0.70
C LYS A 171 4.73 9.46 0.30
N GLU A 172 5.39 8.80 -0.65
CA GLU A 172 6.69 9.24 -1.17
C GLU A 172 6.59 10.55 -1.95
N ILE A 173 5.56 10.69 -2.80
CA ILE A 173 5.28 11.94 -3.53
C ILE A 173 5.08 13.08 -2.53
N PHE A 174 4.27 12.88 -1.47
CA PHE A 174 4.07 13.89 -0.44
C PHE A 174 5.37 14.27 0.26
N ALA A 175 6.18 13.28 0.65
CA ALA A 175 7.48 13.53 1.28
C ALA A 175 8.41 14.35 0.37
N ARG A 176 8.42 14.04 -0.93
CA ARG A 176 9.19 14.77 -1.93
C ARG A 176 8.70 16.22 -2.11
N LEU A 177 7.38 16.42 -2.25
CA LEU A 177 6.81 17.76 -2.37
C LEU A 177 7.12 18.64 -1.16
N CYS A 178 7.17 18.06 0.05
CA CYS A 178 7.61 18.75 1.25
C CYS A 178 9.13 19.08 1.20
N SER A 179 9.95 18.14 0.77
CA SER A 179 11.41 18.31 0.64
C SER A 179 11.76 19.40 -0.37
N ASP A 180 11.06 19.42 -1.50
CA ASP A 180 11.22 20.41 -2.58
C ASP A 180 10.58 21.77 -2.24
N LYS A 181 9.96 21.89 -1.05
CA LYS A 181 9.25 23.08 -0.57
C LYS A 181 8.06 23.51 -1.45
N ALA A 182 7.52 22.59 -2.23
CA ALA A 182 6.29 22.81 -2.99
C ALA A 182 5.06 22.83 -2.06
N ILE A 183 5.13 22.08 -0.94
CA ILE A 183 4.20 22.15 0.18
C ILE A 183 4.99 22.66 1.40
N ASP A 184 4.54 23.76 2.00
CA ASP A 184 5.12 24.26 3.26
C ASP A 184 4.68 23.37 4.42
N PHE A 185 5.35 22.23 4.57
CA PHE A 185 5.09 21.24 5.61
C PHE A 185 6.39 20.51 5.95
N THR A 186 6.68 20.36 7.24
CA THR A 186 7.88 19.65 7.72
C THR A 186 7.45 18.38 8.44
N PRO A 187 7.32 17.24 7.73
CA PRO A 187 6.79 16.04 8.34
C PRO A 187 7.75 15.45 9.37
N SER A 188 7.31 15.34 10.60
CA SER A 188 7.98 14.59 11.67
C SER A 188 7.61 13.10 11.61
N LYS A 189 6.48 12.76 10.97
CA LYS A 189 5.98 11.41 10.76
C LYS A 189 5.06 11.41 9.54
N ILE A 190 5.19 10.38 8.70
CA ILE A 190 4.29 10.08 7.57
C ILE A 190 3.84 8.63 7.71
N GLY A 191 2.60 8.32 7.38
CA GLY A 191 2.04 6.97 7.36
C GLY A 191 0.56 7.00 7.04
N SER A 192 -0.16 5.97 7.43
CA SER A 192 -1.62 5.88 7.28
C SER A 192 -2.32 5.95 8.64
N TYR A 193 -3.61 6.19 8.62
CA TYR A 193 -4.44 6.14 9.81
C TYR A 193 -5.60 5.18 9.60
N TRP A 194 -5.90 4.38 10.60
CA TRP A 194 -7.10 3.56 10.66
C TRP A 194 -7.60 3.43 12.09
N LEU A 195 -8.91 3.40 12.21
CA LEU A 195 -9.62 3.15 13.45
C LEU A 195 -10.82 2.27 13.16
N ASN A 196 -10.89 1.14 13.87
CA ASN A 196 -12.05 0.25 13.88
C ASN A 196 -12.67 0.32 15.28
N ASP A 197 -13.74 1.08 15.41
CA ASP A 197 -14.49 1.19 16.66
C ASP A 197 -16.01 1.02 16.42
N LYS A 198 -16.79 1.28 17.45
CA LYS A 198 -18.26 1.15 17.38
C LYS A 198 -18.92 2.15 16.44
N SER A 199 -18.22 3.22 16.04
CA SER A 199 -18.70 4.24 15.10
C SER A 199 -18.46 3.86 13.64
N GLY A 200 -17.66 2.83 13.39
CA GLY A 200 -17.33 2.31 12.06
C GLY A 200 -15.83 2.19 11.79
N ASN A 201 -15.51 1.96 10.53
CA ASN A 201 -14.14 1.90 10.05
C ASN A 201 -13.77 3.24 9.42
N THR A 202 -12.76 3.89 9.96
CA THR A 202 -12.19 5.10 9.39
C THR A 202 -10.78 4.80 8.89
N GLN A 203 -10.50 5.12 7.64
CA GLN A 203 -9.17 5.01 7.03
C GLN A 203 -8.81 6.32 6.34
N ILE A 204 -7.54 6.74 6.48
CA ILE A 204 -6.92 7.87 5.76
C ILE A 204 -5.61 7.34 5.20
N ASP A 205 -5.45 7.41 3.89
CA ASP A 205 -4.37 6.71 3.17
C ASP A 205 -3.01 7.37 3.43
N VAL A 206 -2.96 8.68 3.44
CA VAL A 206 -1.76 9.46 3.77
C VAL A 206 -2.04 10.38 4.93
N MET A 207 -1.42 10.14 6.07
CA MET A 207 -1.47 11.08 7.20
C MET A 207 -0.06 11.47 7.61
N ALA A 208 0.19 12.77 7.75
CA ALA A 208 1.48 13.27 8.20
C ALA A 208 1.32 14.30 9.31
N VAL A 209 2.32 14.37 10.19
CA VAL A 209 2.31 15.25 11.37
C VAL A 209 3.52 16.17 11.29
N ASP A 210 3.28 17.47 11.34
CA ASP A 210 4.29 18.51 11.58
C ASP A 210 4.14 19.01 13.03
N THR A 211 4.97 18.48 13.90
CA THR A 211 4.93 18.81 15.34
C THR A 211 5.44 20.21 15.65
N VAL A 212 6.30 20.77 14.79
CA VAL A 212 6.90 22.08 14.95
C VAL A 212 5.87 23.18 14.69
N ASN A 213 5.19 23.08 13.53
CA ASN A 213 4.22 24.08 13.10
C ASN A 213 2.78 23.75 13.51
N LYS A 214 2.58 22.63 14.24
CA LYS A 214 1.26 22.12 14.64
C LYS A 214 0.31 21.98 13.44
N ARG A 215 0.74 21.25 12.42
CA ARG A 215 -0.05 20.96 11.24
C ARG A 215 -0.26 19.45 11.11
N LEU A 216 -1.44 19.07 10.66
CA LEU A 216 -1.81 17.70 10.34
C LEU A 216 -2.19 17.65 8.87
N PHE A 217 -1.54 16.79 8.10
CA PHE A 217 -1.93 16.50 6.73
C PHE A 217 -2.79 15.23 6.71
N ALA A 218 -3.92 15.29 6.00
CA ALA A 218 -4.79 14.15 5.73
C ALA A 218 -5.01 14.05 4.22
N GLY A 219 -4.65 12.91 3.64
CA GLY A 219 -4.69 12.67 2.20
C GLY A 219 -5.47 11.41 1.83
N GLU A 220 -6.19 11.49 0.73
CA GLU A 220 -6.91 10.38 0.09
C GLU A 220 -6.31 10.09 -1.27
N CYS A 221 -6.07 8.81 -1.58
CA CYS A 221 -5.46 8.35 -2.82
C CYS A 221 -6.49 7.68 -3.72
N LYS A 222 -6.55 8.07 -4.99
CA LYS A 222 -7.50 7.51 -5.96
C LYS A 222 -6.79 7.11 -7.25
N TYR A 223 -6.69 5.81 -7.47
CA TYR A 223 -6.16 5.22 -8.69
C TYR A 223 -7.31 4.83 -9.63
N HIS A 224 -8.01 5.85 -10.16
CA HIS A 224 -9.17 5.69 -11.05
C HIS A 224 -8.87 6.22 -12.45
N ASN A 225 -9.64 5.74 -13.44
CA ASN A 225 -9.55 6.22 -14.82
C ASN A 225 -10.37 7.48 -15.10
N GLN A 226 -11.15 7.95 -14.12
CA GLN A 226 -11.97 9.14 -14.24
C GLN A 226 -11.45 10.24 -13.32
N PRO A 227 -11.58 11.53 -13.72
CA PRO A 227 -11.24 12.66 -12.87
C PRO A 227 -11.97 12.61 -11.52
N ILE A 228 -11.29 12.97 -10.45
CA ILE A 228 -11.81 12.90 -9.08
C ILE A 228 -12.66 14.15 -8.80
N ASP A 229 -13.86 13.91 -8.27
CA ASP A 229 -14.77 14.98 -7.89
C ASP A 229 -14.69 15.36 -6.41
N ALA A 230 -15.24 16.51 -6.08
CA ALA A 230 -15.24 17.14 -4.75
C ALA A 230 -15.80 16.27 -3.62
N ASP A 231 -16.62 15.29 -3.93
CA ASP A 231 -17.20 14.40 -2.91
C ASP A 231 -16.11 13.62 -2.15
N VAL A 232 -15.01 13.27 -2.81
CA VAL A 232 -13.85 12.62 -2.17
C VAL A 232 -13.24 13.52 -1.09
N TYR A 233 -13.09 14.81 -1.37
CA TYR A 233 -12.60 15.77 -0.38
C TYR A 233 -13.57 15.91 0.81
N PHE A 234 -14.86 16.04 0.55
CA PHE A 234 -15.84 16.18 1.62
C PHE A 234 -15.94 14.93 2.50
N GLU A 235 -15.77 13.74 1.92
CA GLU A 235 -15.68 12.50 2.69
C GLU A 235 -14.42 12.45 3.56
N LEU A 236 -13.26 12.87 3.03
CA LEU A 236 -12.04 12.97 3.80
C LEU A 236 -12.17 13.93 4.98
N VAL A 237 -12.78 15.11 4.77
CA VAL A 237 -13.08 16.06 5.86
C VAL A 237 -13.95 15.39 6.92
N LYS A 238 -15.01 14.69 6.54
CA LYS A 238 -15.88 13.96 7.48
C LYS A 238 -15.14 12.87 8.25
N LYS A 239 -14.22 12.14 7.61
CA LYS A 239 -13.37 11.13 8.29
C LYS A 239 -12.55 11.77 9.42
N VAL A 240 -11.92 12.90 9.16
CA VAL A 240 -11.13 13.65 10.16
C VAL A 240 -12.03 14.20 11.25
N ASP A 241 -13.13 14.84 10.87
CA ASP A 241 -14.07 15.49 11.79
C ASP A 241 -14.83 14.51 12.70
N ASN A 242 -15.08 13.31 12.26
CA ASN A 242 -15.77 12.30 13.04
C ASN A 242 -14.84 11.48 13.94
N SER A 243 -13.52 11.53 13.71
CA SER A 243 -12.56 10.79 14.53
C SER A 243 -12.27 11.50 15.85
N SER A 244 -12.79 10.98 16.95
CA SER A 244 -12.50 11.48 18.30
C SER A 244 -11.01 11.31 18.67
N GLU A 245 -10.37 10.26 18.14
CA GLU A 245 -8.93 10.01 18.34
C GLU A 245 -8.08 11.09 17.68
N ILE A 246 -8.34 11.41 16.39
CA ILE A 246 -7.62 12.48 15.67
C ILE A 246 -7.81 13.82 16.39
N LYS A 247 -9.05 14.19 16.73
CA LYS A 247 -9.35 15.43 17.45
C LYS A 247 -8.64 15.55 18.79
N SER A 248 -8.55 14.45 19.52
CA SER A 248 -7.87 14.42 20.82
C SER A 248 -6.34 14.49 20.67
N ALA A 249 -5.78 13.70 19.73
CA ALA A 249 -4.34 13.61 19.51
C ALA A 249 -3.74 14.91 18.96
N PHE A 250 -4.49 15.60 18.09
CA PHE A 250 -4.04 16.80 17.36
C PHE A 250 -4.85 18.04 17.68
N LYS A 251 -5.28 18.18 18.95
CA LYS A 251 -5.98 19.36 19.39
C LYS A 251 -5.12 20.63 19.19
N GLY A 252 -5.67 21.60 18.44
CA GLY A 252 -5.00 22.87 18.13
C GLY A 252 -4.02 22.79 16.95
N TYR A 253 -4.04 21.71 16.19
CA TYR A 253 -3.35 21.60 14.90
C TYR A 253 -4.24 22.15 13.79
N THR A 254 -3.61 22.80 12.82
CA THR A 254 -4.27 23.14 11.54
C THR A 254 -4.27 21.92 10.65
N VAL A 255 -5.46 21.52 10.15
CA VAL A 255 -5.58 20.40 9.21
C VAL A 255 -5.40 20.90 7.78
N ILE A 256 -4.53 20.22 7.05
CA ILE A 256 -4.28 20.41 5.63
C ILE A 256 -4.75 19.12 4.93
N TYR A 257 -5.47 19.29 3.84
CA TYR A 257 -6.01 18.16 3.09
C TYR A 257 -5.28 17.97 1.77
N GLY A 258 -5.19 16.73 1.30
CA GLY A 258 -4.66 16.39 0.00
C GLY A 258 -5.50 15.34 -0.71
N VAL A 259 -5.66 15.47 -2.01
CA VAL A 259 -6.25 14.41 -2.83
C VAL A 259 -5.28 14.08 -3.95
N PHE A 260 -4.88 12.82 -4.01
CA PHE A 260 -3.97 12.29 -5.02
C PHE A 260 -4.78 11.58 -6.11
N SER A 261 -4.51 11.91 -7.36
CA SER A 261 -5.16 11.33 -8.53
C SER A 261 -4.18 11.05 -9.64
N LYS A 262 -4.35 9.94 -10.36
CA LYS A 262 -3.65 9.70 -11.62
C LYS A 262 -4.34 10.33 -12.83
N SER A 263 -5.65 10.61 -12.72
CA SER A 263 -6.49 11.03 -13.85
C SER A 263 -6.98 12.46 -13.73
N GLY A 264 -6.41 13.22 -12.79
CA GLY A 264 -6.79 14.63 -12.56
C GLY A 264 -8.10 14.81 -11.82
N PHE A 265 -8.68 16.00 -11.96
CA PHE A 265 -9.78 16.49 -11.12
C PHE A 265 -10.85 17.15 -11.98
N THR A 266 -12.10 17.13 -11.49
CA THR A 266 -13.19 17.87 -12.10
C THR A 266 -13.04 19.38 -11.88
N SER A 267 -13.72 20.20 -12.70
CA SER A 267 -13.76 21.65 -12.51
C SER A 267 -14.31 22.04 -11.13
N ARG A 268 -15.33 21.33 -10.63
CA ARG A 268 -15.90 21.54 -9.30
C ARG A 268 -14.82 21.34 -8.20
N MET A 269 -13.99 20.33 -8.33
CA MET A 269 -12.90 20.08 -7.37
C MET A 269 -11.82 21.17 -7.45
N THR A 270 -11.47 21.60 -8.65
CA THR A 270 -10.50 22.69 -8.88
C THR A 270 -11.00 24.03 -8.33
N ASP A 271 -12.29 24.35 -8.49
CA ASP A 271 -12.90 25.57 -7.94
C ASP A 271 -12.84 25.61 -6.42
N ILE A 272 -13.07 24.46 -5.75
CA ILE A 272 -12.91 24.35 -4.29
C ILE A 272 -11.46 24.55 -3.88
N ASN A 273 -10.50 23.95 -4.59
CA ASN A 273 -9.09 24.11 -4.33
C ASN A 273 -8.66 25.58 -4.42
N ASN A 274 -9.09 26.30 -5.45
CA ASN A 274 -8.78 27.73 -5.65
C ASN A 274 -9.28 28.63 -4.51
N SER A 275 -10.31 28.20 -3.79
CA SER A 275 -10.91 28.94 -2.67
C SER A 275 -10.42 28.45 -1.29
N ASN A 276 -9.65 27.35 -1.22
CA ASN A 276 -9.23 26.73 0.03
C ASN A 276 -7.71 26.54 0.09
N PRO A 277 -6.97 27.40 0.77
CA PRO A 277 -5.51 27.30 0.87
C PRO A 277 -5.00 26.08 1.65
N ASN A 278 -5.90 25.35 2.33
CA ASN A 278 -5.56 24.14 3.07
C ASN A 278 -5.90 22.85 2.29
N LEU A 279 -6.21 22.95 1.01
CA LEU A 279 -6.44 21.80 0.14
C LEU A 279 -5.37 21.77 -0.94
N PHE A 280 -4.74 20.63 -1.15
CA PHE A 280 -3.81 20.38 -2.23
C PHE A 280 -4.35 19.29 -3.15
N LEU A 281 -4.38 19.56 -4.43
CA LEU A 281 -4.69 18.58 -5.47
C LEU A 281 -3.36 18.14 -6.11
N ILE A 282 -3.07 16.85 -6.01
CA ILE A 282 -1.82 16.28 -6.53
C ILE A 282 -2.18 15.33 -7.67
N ASN A 283 -1.82 15.72 -8.89
CA ASN A 283 -1.98 14.89 -10.07
C ASN A 283 -0.66 14.25 -10.43
N GLU A 284 -0.64 12.93 -10.46
CA GLU A 284 0.60 12.15 -10.61
C GLU A 284 1.65 12.60 -9.58
N THR A 285 2.63 13.41 -9.97
CA THR A 285 3.73 13.85 -9.09
C THR A 285 3.72 15.37 -8.83
N SER A 286 2.69 16.09 -9.28
CA SER A 286 2.67 17.55 -9.30
C SER A 286 1.42 18.13 -8.65
N ILE A 287 1.56 19.30 -8.01
CA ILE A 287 0.42 20.07 -7.50
C ILE A 287 -0.26 20.77 -8.68
N VAL A 288 -1.60 20.71 -8.71
CA VAL A 288 -2.44 21.32 -9.75
C VAL A 288 -2.96 22.68 -9.29
#